data_b599dc6060e06553c8d1d9754d2231c3
#
_entry.id   b599dc6060e06553c8d1d9754d2231c3
#
_cell.length_a   1.000
_cell.length_b   1.000
_cell.length_c   1.000
_cell.angle_alpha   90.00
_cell.angle_beta   90.00
_cell.angle_gamma   90.00
#
_symmetry.space_group_name_H-M   'P 1'
#
loop_
_entity.id
_entity.type
_entity.pdbx_description
1 polymer ?
#
loop_
_entity_poly.entity_id
_entity_poly.type
_entity_poly.pdbx_seq_one_letter_code
_entity_poly.pdbx_strand_id
1 'polypeptide(L)'
;VDYHYPQPYKLTDLKPFIGAIHHEELKGYDFWGMGDLDLVYGNLGMVINDKNMARYDVITTHNYHIAGHCCFCRNNDYYRNLCFKIKDWKSKITDEKPVSLDEGEWSSLVCPNLRTIRRIHYYVCRHLGIHYFKVLDLLNPILHRNVLLHEYWTSPQPKDGEQWIYDVKNGSITDYKGRSLPYLHFI
;
A
#
# COMPACT_ATOMS: atom_id res chain seq x y z
N VAL A 1 -26.42 5.47 -7.07
CA VAL A 1 -25.59 6.56 -7.59
C VAL A 1 -24.99 6.06 -8.88
N ASP A 2 -25.41 6.61 -10.03
CA ASP A 2 -24.84 6.25 -11.33
C ASP A 2 -23.44 6.89 -11.42
N TYR A 3 -22.43 6.06 -11.28
CA TYR A 3 -21.06 6.51 -11.43
C TYR A 3 -20.64 6.39 -12.89
N HIS A 4 -20.59 7.50 -13.58
CA HIS A 4 -19.96 7.58 -14.89
C HIS A 4 -18.55 8.12 -14.72
N TYR A 5 -17.54 7.23 -14.77
CA TYR A 5 -16.14 7.64 -14.69
C TYR A 5 -15.51 7.68 -16.09
N PRO A 6 -15.30 8.86 -16.64
CA PRO A 6 -14.64 9.00 -17.95
C PRO A 6 -13.16 8.58 -17.91
N GLN A 7 -12.59 8.52 -16.70
CA GLN A 7 -11.19 8.11 -16.49
C GLN A 7 -11.11 6.87 -15.58
N PRO A 8 -10.58 5.74 -16.06
CA PRO A 8 -10.42 4.52 -15.25
C PRO A 8 -9.64 4.74 -13.95
N TYR A 9 -8.68 5.65 -13.97
CA TYR A 9 -7.86 6.02 -12.80
C TYR A 9 -8.69 6.53 -11.61
N LYS A 10 -9.91 7.03 -11.87
CA LYS A 10 -10.80 7.49 -10.81
C LYS A 10 -11.23 6.35 -9.85
N LEU A 11 -11.24 5.13 -10.31
CA LEU A 11 -11.56 3.96 -9.49
C LEU A 11 -10.57 3.77 -8.32
N THR A 12 -9.35 4.29 -8.43
CA THR A 12 -8.36 4.21 -7.34
C THR A 12 -8.82 4.97 -6.10
N ASP A 13 -9.61 6.03 -6.25
CA ASP A 13 -10.17 6.80 -5.14
C ASP A 13 -11.20 5.99 -4.31
N LEU A 14 -11.73 4.88 -4.84
CA LEU A 14 -12.61 3.98 -4.10
C LEU A 14 -11.86 2.97 -3.22
N LYS A 15 -10.56 2.77 -3.42
CA LYS A 15 -9.77 1.79 -2.66
C LYS A 15 -9.89 1.92 -1.14
N PRO A 16 -9.84 3.12 -0.54
CA PRO A 16 -10.04 3.29 0.90
C PRO A 16 -11.40 2.82 1.40
N PHE A 17 -12.40 2.72 0.51
CA PHE A 17 -13.78 2.35 0.86
C PHE A 17 -14.07 0.85 0.71
N ILE A 18 -13.15 0.07 0.14
CA ILE A 18 -13.33 -1.38 -0.11
C ILE A 18 -13.73 -2.12 1.17
N GLY A 19 -13.07 -1.83 2.29
CA GLY A 19 -13.40 -2.47 3.58
C GLY A 19 -14.82 -2.17 4.07
N ALA A 20 -15.36 -0.99 3.78
CA ALA A 20 -16.73 -0.62 4.13
C ALA A 20 -17.75 -1.16 3.11
N ILE A 21 -17.42 -1.13 1.82
CA ILE A 21 -18.30 -1.60 0.73
C ILE A 21 -18.53 -3.11 0.86
N HIS A 22 -17.48 -3.87 1.12
CA HIS A 22 -17.49 -5.34 1.15
C HIS A 22 -17.52 -5.91 2.57
N HIS A 23 -18.10 -5.17 3.54
CA HIS A 23 -18.07 -5.59 4.96
C HIS A 23 -18.74 -6.95 5.21
N GLU A 24 -19.75 -7.32 4.41
CA GLU A 24 -20.42 -8.61 4.53
C GLU A 24 -19.53 -9.75 4.04
N GLU A 25 -18.87 -9.58 2.90
CA GLU A 25 -17.97 -10.56 2.29
C GLU A 25 -16.69 -10.75 3.13
N LEU A 26 -16.33 -9.74 3.91
CA LEU A 26 -15.15 -9.77 4.78
C LEU A 26 -15.39 -10.47 6.13
N LYS A 27 -16.61 -10.91 6.44
CA LYS A 27 -16.91 -11.63 7.68
C LYS A 27 -16.08 -12.91 7.79
N GLY A 28 -15.41 -13.10 8.92
CA GLY A 28 -14.59 -14.29 9.20
C GLY A 28 -13.16 -14.20 8.72
N TYR A 29 -12.76 -13.09 8.09
CA TYR A 29 -11.35 -12.83 7.74
C TYR A 29 -10.71 -11.86 8.72
N ASP A 30 -9.43 -12.07 9.05
CA ASP A 30 -8.67 -11.21 9.97
C ASP A 30 -8.18 -9.92 9.31
N PHE A 31 -7.93 -9.96 8.01
CA PHE A 31 -7.46 -8.83 7.20
C PHE A 31 -8.23 -8.73 5.89
N TRP A 32 -8.31 -7.52 5.38
CA TRP A 32 -8.72 -7.22 4.02
C TRP A 32 -7.62 -6.42 3.32
N GLY A 33 -7.59 -6.45 2.01
CA GLY A 33 -6.55 -5.76 1.25
C GLY A 33 -7.10 -5.01 0.05
N MET A 34 -6.32 -4.04 -0.41
CA MET A 34 -6.52 -3.35 -1.67
C MET A 34 -5.30 -3.56 -2.55
N GLY A 35 -5.54 -3.65 -3.84
CA GLY A 35 -4.51 -3.85 -4.84
C GLY A 35 -4.88 -3.24 -6.18
N ASP A 36 -3.92 -3.19 -7.09
CA ASP A 36 -4.15 -2.80 -8.47
C ASP A 36 -4.37 -4.02 -9.36
N LEU A 37 -5.01 -3.81 -10.51
CA LEU A 37 -5.30 -4.89 -11.47
C LEU A 37 -4.06 -5.26 -12.32
N ASP A 38 -3.05 -4.44 -12.32
CA ASP A 38 -1.77 -4.61 -13.01
C ASP A 38 -0.68 -5.24 -12.13
N LEU A 39 -1.10 -6.00 -11.11
CA LEU A 39 -0.22 -6.82 -10.28
C LEU A 39 -0.22 -8.28 -10.72
N VAL A 40 0.95 -8.87 -10.77
CA VAL A 40 1.10 -10.34 -10.76
C VAL A 40 1.60 -10.75 -9.39
N TYR A 41 0.79 -11.51 -8.67
CA TYR A 41 1.11 -11.96 -7.31
C TYR A 41 2.07 -13.13 -7.32
N GLY A 42 3.09 -13.07 -6.46
CA GLY A 42 4.04 -14.12 -6.18
C GLY A 42 3.94 -14.58 -4.73
N ASN A 43 5.05 -14.59 -4.01
CA ASN A 43 5.08 -15.03 -2.62
C ASN A 43 4.58 -13.94 -1.65
N LEU A 44 3.27 -13.75 -1.58
CA LEU A 44 2.66 -12.81 -0.63
C LEU A 44 2.95 -13.13 0.84
N GLY A 45 3.35 -14.36 1.18
CA GLY A 45 3.79 -14.72 2.53
C GLY A 45 5.01 -13.94 3.02
N MET A 46 5.76 -13.29 2.13
CA MET A 46 6.82 -12.35 2.51
C MET A 46 6.26 -11.10 3.19
N VAL A 47 5.04 -10.69 2.83
CA VAL A 47 4.36 -9.48 3.30
C VAL A 47 3.33 -9.83 4.37
N ILE A 48 2.40 -10.74 4.02
CA ILE A 48 1.33 -11.24 4.88
C ILE A 48 1.73 -12.58 5.46
N ASN A 49 2.13 -12.59 6.71
CA ASN A 49 2.51 -13.78 7.49
C ASN A 49 2.10 -13.59 8.95
N ASP A 50 2.06 -14.70 9.70
CA ASP A 50 1.60 -14.70 11.10
C ASP A 50 2.32 -13.67 11.98
N LYS A 51 3.62 -13.49 11.79
CA LYS A 51 4.41 -12.52 12.55
C LYS A 51 3.97 -11.09 12.28
N ASN A 52 3.78 -10.72 11.02
CA ASN A 52 3.36 -9.38 10.64
C ASN A 52 1.89 -9.14 11.02
N MET A 53 1.02 -10.12 10.78
CA MET A 53 -0.40 -10.05 11.12
C MET A 53 -0.64 -9.98 12.64
N ALA A 54 0.18 -10.64 13.46
CA ALA A 54 0.08 -10.56 14.92
C ALA A 54 0.51 -9.18 15.45
N ARG A 55 1.41 -8.48 14.76
CA ARG A 55 2.04 -7.25 15.26
C ARG A 55 1.42 -5.98 14.71
N TYR A 56 0.97 -5.99 13.46
CA TYR A 56 0.54 -4.78 12.77
C TYR A 56 -0.94 -4.83 12.41
N ASP A 57 -1.57 -3.68 12.41
CA ASP A 57 -2.95 -3.52 11.96
C ASP A 57 -3.03 -3.13 10.48
N VAL A 58 -2.00 -2.46 9.98
CA VAL A 58 -1.86 -2.13 8.57
C VAL A 58 -0.48 -2.56 8.09
N ILE A 59 -0.45 -3.22 6.95
CA ILE A 59 0.77 -3.72 6.30
C ILE A 59 0.79 -3.18 4.88
N THR A 60 1.80 -2.42 4.54
CA THR A 60 1.95 -1.78 3.23
C THR A 60 3.34 -2.02 2.66
N THR A 61 3.44 -1.99 1.35
CA THR A 61 4.63 -2.34 0.59
C THR A 61 5.46 -1.13 0.16
N HIS A 62 5.18 0.03 0.72
CA HIS A 62 6.04 1.20 0.64
C HIS A 62 6.49 1.67 2.02
N ASN A 63 7.70 2.19 2.11
CA ASN A 63 8.26 2.69 3.37
C ASN A 63 7.93 4.16 3.66
N TYR A 64 7.27 4.87 2.74
CA TYR A 64 6.98 6.29 2.89
C TYR A 64 5.52 6.71 2.73
N HIS A 65 4.60 5.82 2.36
CA HIS A 65 3.14 6.03 2.32
C HIS A 65 2.40 4.69 2.30
N ILE A 66 1.09 4.73 2.42
CA ILE A 66 0.28 3.54 2.18
C ILE A 66 0.24 3.29 0.67
N ALA A 67 0.74 2.13 0.27
CA ALA A 67 0.76 1.74 -1.13
C ALA A 67 -0.65 1.40 -1.61
N GLY A 68 -1.20 2.22 -2.50
CA GLY A 68 -2.53 1.97 -3.07
C GLY A 68 -2.60 0.67 -3.88
N HIS A 69 -1.47 0.23 -4.43
CA HIS A 69 -1.38 -0.99 -5.22
C HIS A 69 -1.24 -2.29 -4.40
N CYS A 70 -0.76 -2.23 -3.15
CA CYS A 70 -0.66 -3.42 -2.29
C CYS A 70 -0.62 -3.02 -0.81
N CYS A 71 -1.78 -3.09 -0.15
CA CYS A 71 -1.93 -2.76 1.25
C CYS A 71 -2.96 -3.69 1.89
N PHE A 72 -2.72 -4.07 3.14
CA PHE A 72 -3.58 -4.94 3.94
C PHE A 72 -3.91 -4.26 5.25
N CYS A 73 -5.17 -4.31 5.64
CA CYS A 73 -5.68 -3.70 6.86
C CYS A 73 -6.39 -4.73 7.73
N ARG A 74 -6.22 -4.62 9.05
CA ARG A 74 -6.96 -5.45 10.00
C ARG A 74 -8.46 -5.27 9.81
N ASN A 75 -9.18 -6.38 9.75
CA ASN A 75 -10.61 -6.39 9.54
C ASN A 75 -11.36 -6.10 10.82
N ASN A 76 -11.46 -4.83 11.17
CA ASN A 76 -12.27 -4.33 12.27
C ASN A 76 -13.03 -3.06 11.86
N ASP A 77 -14.00 -2.66 12.67
CA ASP A 77 -14.86 -1.51 12.37
C ASP A 77 -14.08 -0.21 12.21
N TYR A 78 -12.97 -0.04 12.95
CA TYR A 78 -12.16 1.16 12.87
C TYR A 78 -11.55 1.32 11.47
N TYR A 79 -10.83 0.31 10.99
CA TYR A 79 -10.15 0.40 9.69
C TYR A 79 -11.12 0.33 8.50
N ARG A 80 -12.22 -0.45 8.61
CA ARG A 80 -13.26 -0.45 7.57
C ARG A 80 -13.91 0.91 7.38
N ASN A 81 -14.14 1.64 8.47
CA ASN A 81 -14.87 2.91 8.44
C ASN A 81 -13.95 4.15 8.44
N LEU A 82 -12.64 3.97 8.45
CA LEU A 82 -11.68 5.07 8.49
C LEU A 82 -11.79 6.01 7.28
N CYS A 83 -12.18 5.47 6.11
CA CYS A 83 -12.43 6.22 4.88
C CYS A 83 -13.46 7.35 5.05
N PHE A 84 -14.47 7.17 5.92
CA PHE A 84 -15.49 8.19 6.18
C PHE A 84 -14.98 9.40 6.98
N LYS A 85 -13.76 9.32 7.52
CA LYS A 85 -13.07 10.47 8.15
C LYS A 85 -12.32 11.34 7.15
N ILE A 86 -12.22 10.94 5.90
CA ILE A 86 -11.69 11.78 4.82
C ILE A 86 -12.60 12.99 4.67
N LYS A 87 -12.03 14.20 4.79
CA LYS A 87 -12.78 15.42 4.65
C LYS A 87 -13.41 15.52 3.26
N ASP A 88 -14.71 15.86 3.21
CA ASP A 88 -15.48 16.02 1.96
C ASP A 88 -15.41 14.78 1.03
N TRP A 89 -15.31 13.58 1.61
CA TRP A 89 -15.12 12.33 0.87
C TRP A 89 -16.20 12.12 -0.22
N LYS A 90 -17.46 12.48 0.06
CA LYS A 90 -18.56 12.33 -0.91
C LYS A 90 -18.29 13.14 -2.18
N SER A 91 -17.95 14.42 -2.03
CA SER A 91 -17.60 15.28 -3.16
C SER A 91 -16.37 14.75 -3.90
N LYS A 92 -15.37 14.28 -3.18
CA LYS A 92 -14.13 13.77 -3.77
C LYS A 92 -14.34 12.49 -4.59
N ILE A 93 -15.16 11.56 -4.14
CA ILE A 93 -15.44 10.35 -4.92
C ILE A 93 -16.38 10.59 -6.10
N THR A 94 -17.21 11.64 -6.07
CA THR A 94 -18.11 12.01 -7.18
C THR A 94 -17.49 12.99 -8.17
N ASP A 95 -16.35 13.59 -7.86
CA ASP A 95 -15.57 14.39 -8.81
C ASP A 95 -15.05 13.52 -9.95
N GLU A 96 -15.05 14.01 -11.17
CA GLU A 96 -14.54 13.28 -12.34
C GLU A 96 -13.01 13.12 -12.31
N LYS A 97 -12.31 14.03 -11.61
CA LYS A 97 -10.85 14.02 -11.52
C LYS A 97 -10.38 13.08 -10.41
N PRO A 98 -9.39 12.20 -10.67
CA PRO A 98 -8.75 11.43 -9.62
C PRO A 98 -7.99 12.35 -8.65
N VAL A 99 -8.07 12.03 -7.36
CA VAL A 99 -7.46 12.81 -6.27
C VAL A 99 -6.50 11.98 -5.41
N SER A 100 -6.27 10.72 -5.77
CA SER A 100 -5.36 9.76 -5.09
C SER A 100 -5.66 9.66 -3.58
N LEU A 101 -6.91 9.36 -3.25
CA LEU A 101 -7.37 9.27 -1.86
C LEU A 101 -6.62 8.22 -1.06
N ASP A 102 -6.25 7.11 -1.69
CA ASP A 102 -5.53 5.98 -1.11
C ASP A 102 -4.14 6.37 -0.58
N GLU A 103 -3.32 6.95 -1.44
CA GLU A 103 -1.95 7.35 -1.09
C GLU A 103 -1.89 8.70 -0.36
N GLY A 104 -2.89 9.54 -0.55
CA GLY A 104 -2.99 10.87 0.01
C GLY A 104 -3.61 10.91 1.41
N GLU A 105 -4.92 11.09 1.45
CA GLU A 105 -5.66 11.36 2.68
C GLU A 105 -5.83 10.11 3.54
N TRP A 106 -6.12 8.97 2.94
CA TRP A 106 -6.16 7.69 3.63
C TRP A 106 -4.82 7.40 4.31
N SER A 107 -3.71 7.55 3.58
CA SER A 107 -2.37 7.40 4.13
C SER A 107 -2.12 8.32 5.34
N SER A 108 -2.65 9.55 5.29
CA SER A 108 -2.53 10.51 6.40
C SER A 108 -3.41 10.16 7.61
N LEU A 109 -4.54 9.49 7.41
CA LEU A 109 -5.41 8.99 8.49
C LEU A 109 -4.82 7.75 9.16
N VAL A 110 -4.24 6.84 8.39
CA VAL A 110 -3.58 5.63 8.89
C VAL A 110 -2.27 5.97 9.62
N CYS A 111 -1.49 6.89 9.07
CA CYS A 111 -0.21 7.34 9.61
C CYS A 111 -0.24 8.85 9.85
N PRO A 112 -0.83 9.33 10.95
CA PRO A 112 -0.83 10.75 11.28
C PRO A 112 0.60 11.29 11.33
N ASN A 113 0.77 12.53 10.82
CA ASN A 113 2.06 13.23 10.75
C ASN A 113 3.10 12.64 9.77
N LEU A 114 2.79 11.60 9.04
CA LEU A 114 3.71 10.97 8.09
C LEU A 114 4.33 11.99 7.12
N ARG A 115 3.54 12.90 6.57
CA ARG A 115 4.03 13.96 5.66
C ARG A 115 5.02 14.92 6.32
N THR A 116 4.75 15.32 7.57
CA THR A 116 5.62 16.24 8.33
C THR A 116 6.93 15.56 8.68
N ILE A 117 6.85 14.34 9.18
CA ILE A 117 8.00 13.51 9.52
C ILE A 117 8.91 13.33 8.30
N ARG A 118 8.34 13.03 7.14
CA ARG A 118 9.07 12.90 5.87
C ARG A 118 9.79 14.16 5.47
N ARG A 119 9.15 15.32 5.57
CA ARG A 119 9.80 16.61 5.24
C ARG A 119 11.04 16.84 6.12
N ILE A 120 10.87 16.64 7.43
CA ILE A 120 11.99 16.81 8.39
C ILE A 120 13.11 15.83 8.04
N HIS A 121 12.80 14.54 7.85
CA HIS A 121 13.80 13.53 7.51
C HIS A 121 14.49 13.81 6.18
N TYR A 122 13.77 14.24 5.17
CA TYR A 122 14.33 14.59 3.88
C TYR A 122 15.36 15.73 4.01
N TYR A 123 15.02 16.78 4.75
CA TYR A 123 15.95 17.90 5.00
C TYR A 123 17.19 17.43 5.74
N VAL A 124 17.03 16.67 6.83
CA VAL A 124 18.15 16.16 7.63
C VAL A 124 19.05 15.27 6.78
N CYS A 125 18.49 14.31 6.07
CA CYS A 125 19.26 13.39 5.24
C CYS A 125 20.03 14.12 4.12
N ARG A 126 19.38 15.10 3.48
CA ARG A 126 20.01 15.91 2.44
C ARG A 126 21.21 16.70 2.97
N HIS A 127 21.10 17.29 4.14
CA HIS A 127 22.20 18.06 4.75
C HIS A 127 23.33 17.18 5.27
N LEU A 128 23.02 15.96 5.73
CA LEU A 128 24.01 15.02 6.26
C LEU A 128 24.58 14.06 5.21
N GLY A 129 24.11 14.11 3.96
CA GLY A 129 24.51 13.16 2.91
C GLY A 129 24.08 11.70 3.19
N ILE A 130 23.05 11.50 4.03
CA ILE A 130 22.56 10.19 4.41
C ILE A 130 21.46 9.73 3.44
N HIS A 131 21.45 8.46 3.11
CA HIS A 131 20.44 7.90 2.22
C HIS A 131 19.06 7.87 2.92
N TYR A 132 18.12 8.68 2.42
CA TYR A 132 16.82 8.94 3.03
C TYR A 132 16.01 7.66 3.35
N PHE A 133 15.90 6.73 2.41
CA PHE A 133 15.11 5.50 2.60
C PHE A 133 15.66 4.59 3.70
N LYS A 134 16.99 4.52 3.89
CA LYS A 134 17.58 3.76 4.99
C LYS A 134 17.18 4.32 6.36
N VAL A 135 17.04 5.63 6.46
CA VAL A 135 16.60 6.28 7.70
C VAL A 135 15.12 5.99 7.97
N LEU A 136 14.29 5.98 6.93
CA LEU A 136 12.87 5.61 7.08
C LEU A 136 12.71 4.18 7.60
N ASP A 137 13.42 3.22 7.06
CA ASP A 137 13.36 1.82 7.51
C ASP A 137 13.70 1.65 8.99
N LEU A 138 14.63 2.48 9.51
CA LEU A 138 14.99 2.47 10.94
C LEU A 138 13.94 3.15 11.83
N LEU A 139 13.30 4.21 11.33
CA LEU A 139 12.41 5.04 12.14
C LEU A 139 10.93 4.60 12.06
N ASN A 140 10.49 4.05 10.95
CA ASN A 140 9.11 3.61 10.77
C ASN A 140 8.60 2.69 11.91
N PRO A 141 9.35 1.66 12.34
CA PRO A 141 8.90 0.80 13.43
C PRO A 141 8.73 1.52 14.77
N ILE A 142 9.38 2.64 14.97
CA ILE A 142 9.32 3.46 16.18
C ILE A 142 8.14 4.43 16.10
N LEU A 143 7.96 5.06 14.94
CA LEU A 143 6.98 6.13 14.72
C LEU A 143 5.58 5.59 14.44
N HIS A 144 5.47 4.43 13.82
CA HIS A 144 4.23 3.83 13.37
C HIS A 144 4.10 2.39 13.89
N ARG A 145 3.90 2.25 15.22
CA ARG A 145 3.94 0.95 15.91
C ARG A 145 2.96 -0.10 15.35
N ASN A 146 1.80 0.35 14.87
CA ASN A 146 0.74 -0.52 14.36
C ASN A 146 0.74 -0.63 12.84
N VAL A 147 1.69 0.02 12.15
CA VAL A 147 1.74 0.03 10.69
C VAL A 147 3.11 -0.44 10.25
N LEU A 148 3.15 -1.50 9.45
CA LEU A 148 4.35 -1.92 8.76
C LEU A 148 4.48 -1.11 7.46
N LEU A 149 5.39 -0.18 7.45
CA LEU A 149 5.83 0.57 6.26
C LEU A 149 7.17 -0.02 5.83
N HIS A 150 7.15 -0.91 4.84
CA HIS A 150 8.36 -1.58 4.36
C HIS A 150 8.40 -1.58 2.84
N GLU A 151 9.54 -1.17 2.27
CA GLU A 151 9.72 -1.18 0.84
C GLU A 151 10.02 -2.61 0.35
N TYR A 152 9.07 -3.17 -0.39
CA TYR A 152 9.26 -4.38 -1.17
C TYR A 152 9.45 -3.98 -2.63
N TRP A 153 10.63 -3.54 -2.98
CA TRP A 153 10.92 -3.09 -4.33
C TRP A 153 10.56 -4.14 -5.39
N THR A 154 9.42 -3.97 -6.02
CA THR A 154 8.79 -4.94 -6.91
C THR A 154 8.39 -4.34 -8.25
N SER A 155 8.66 -3.05 -8.46
CA SER A 155 8.49 -2.39 -9.74
C SER A 155 9.68 -2.68 -10.62
N PRO A 156 9.51 -3.54 -11.57
CA PRO A 156 10.55 -3.79 -12.51
C PRO A 156 10.45 -2.80 -13.66
N GLN A 157 11.36 -1.88 -13.68
CA GLN A 157 11.85 -1.42 -14.98
C GLN A 157 13.00 -2.36 -15.32
N PRO A 158 12.82 -3.38 -16.16
CA PRO A 158 13.92 -4.23 -16.52
C PRO A 158 14.95 -3.36 -17.22
N LYS A 159 16.15 -3.36 -16.65
CA LYS A 159 17.33 -2.99 -17.44
C LYS A 159 17.44 -4.03 -18.55
N ASP A 160 17.91 -3.65 -19.70
CA ASP A 160 18.08 -4.54 -20.84
C ASP A 160 18.67 -5.88 -20.39
N GLY A 161 17.94 -7.00 -20.62
CA GLY A 161 18.34 -8.34 -20.25
C GLY A 161 17.88 -8.86 -18.86
N GLU A 162 17.25 -8.05 -18.02
CA GLU A 162 16.66 -8.56 -16.79
C GLU A 162 15.36 -9.33 -17.09
N GLN A 163 15.22 -10.50 -16.53
CA GLN A 163 14.05 -11.37 -16.68
C GLN A 163 13.48 -11.73 -15.32
N TRP A 164 12.15 -11.89 -15.25
CA TRP A 164 11.45 -12.49 -14.13
C TRP A 164 10.90 -13.83 -14.57
N ILE A 165 10.94 -14.78 -13.67
CA ILE A 165 10.41 -16.10 -13.88
C ILE A 165 9.19 -16.25 -13.00
N TYR A 166 8.02 -16.50 -13.62
CA TYR A 166 6.81 -16.86 -12.92
C TYR A 166 6.60 -18.37 -13.00
N ASP A 167 6.66 -19.03 -11.85
CA ASP A 167 6.33 -20.45 -11.71
C ASP A 167 4.84 -20.59 -11.45
N VAL A 168 4.10 -20.97 -12.49
CA VAL A 168 2.64 -21.14 -12.45
C VAL A 168 2.22 -22.22 -11.44
N LYS A 169 3.04 -23.26 -11.22
CA LYS A 169 2.69 -24.37 -10.32
C LYS A 169 2.69 -23.93 -8.86
N ASN A 170 3.67 -23.10 -8.51
CA ASN A 170 3.89 -22.68 -7.13
C ASN A 170 3.39 -21.24 -6.86
N GLY A 171 2.91 -20.53 -7.89
CA GLY A 171 2.51 -19.14 -7.78
C GLY A 171 3.66 -18.25 -7.28
N SER A 172 4.90 -18.53 -7.70
CA SER A 172 6.07 -17.80 -7.22
C SER A 172 6.74 -17.00 -8.32
N ILE A 173 7.30 -15.86 -7.95
CA ILE A 173 8.06 -15.00 -8.83
C ILE A 173 9.48 -14.91 -8.32
N THR A 174 10.44 -15.07 -9.23
CA THR A 174 11.85 -14.81 -8.95
C THR A 174 12.44 -13.84 -9.95
N ASP A 175 13.35 -13.00 -9.50
CA ASP A 175 14.15 -12.16 -10.38
C ASP A 175 15.30 -12.94 -11.03
N TYR A 176 16.03 -12.27 -11.90
CA TYR A 176 17.20 -12.87 -12.60
C TYR A 176 18.35 -13.30 -11.65
N LYS A 177 18.32 -12.87 -10.38
CA LYS A 177 19.26 -13.30 -9.31
C LYS A 177 18.70 -14.43 -8.46
N GLY A 178 17.52 -14.96 -8.80
CA GLY A 178 16.83 -16.01 -8.01
C GLY A 178 16.21 -15.51 -6.72
N ARG A 179 16.04 -14.19 -6.53
CA ARG A 179 15.36 -13.63 -5.36
C ARG A 179 13.87 -13.76 -5.52
N SER A 180 13.19 -14.29 -4.50
CA SER A 180 11.72 -14.35 -4.46
C SER A 180 11.13 -12.95 -4.31
N LEU A 181 10.02 -12.70 -5.00
CA LEU A 181 9.28 -11.44 -4.97
C LEU A 181 7.85 -11.67 -4.48
N PRO A 182 7.27 -10.74 -3.68
CA PRO A 182 5.89 -10.85 -3.26
C PRO A 182 4.91 -10.59 -4.41
N TYR A 183 5.24 -9.74 -5.34
CA TYR A 183 4.48 -9.41 -6.54
C TYR A 183 5.36 -8.67 -7.56
N LEU A 184 4.85 -8.51 -8.78
CA LEU A 184 5.33 -7.56 -9.79
C LEU A 184 4.22 -6.54 -10.04
N HIS A 185 4.60 -5.28 -10.11
CA HIS A 185 3.70 -4.16 -10.45
C HIS A 185 4.12 -3.58 -11.80
N PHE A 186 3.23 -3.67 -12.77
CA PHE A 186 3.46 -3.18 -14.14
C PHE A 186 2.91 -1.76 -14.24
N ILE A 187 3.79 -0.78 -14.24
CA ILE A 187 3.49 0.65 -14.35
C ILE A 187 3.68 1.10 -15.79
#